data_81408f4575c459a362b01022565dea13
#
_entry.id   81408f4575c459a362b01022565dea13
#
_cell.length_a   1.000
_cell.length_b   1.000
_cell.length_c   1.000
_cell.angle_alpha   90.00
_cell.angle_beta   90.00
_cell.angle_gamma   90.00
#
_symmetry.space_group_name_H-M   'P 1'
#
loop_
_entity.id
_entity.type
_entity.pdbx_description
1 polymer ?
#
loop_
_entity_poly.entity_id
_entity_poly.type
_entity_poly.pdbx_seq_one_letter_code
_entity_poly.pdbx_strand_id
1 'polypeptide(L)'
;MNYDFLIVGQGITGSIVALQLKKNSKKFKLIDGQSQSTSSKVATGIVHPISLKRCNLTWRGREFYEFSDSFYKEINFESNIELYKPYKLLRIFTSFEEQNNWIGKTNNKIYKNILNLNNVELDNLKDRFGIGVVELCSRLSVNEFLDFVRTSILKSNCLIKDVFKANELKLKNNRFHYKGDTYSKIIMCEGVNALKNPMFNYLPLIPNKGELLKVFSTILPSEIINCGIFSLPETKNIFTIGSTYSNKDLNPNISIDAKEYLMKKLNKIIKTDGIEIMDQKFGFRPTSLDRKPLVGEHPIIKNLFTVNGMGSKAILMAPLLVRELLDYIYQKNPLDSLVNINRFSKKINDENIDYANSVEL
;
A
#
# COMPACT_ATOMS: atom_id res chain seq x y z
N MET A 1 -5.49 17.60 26.35
CA MET A 1 -4.27 18.21 25.77
C MET A 1 -4.57 18.73 24.36
N ASN A 2 -3.71 19.63 23.82
CA ASN A 2 -3.87 20.17 22.47
C ASN A 2 -2.85 19.59 21.51
N TYR A 3 -3.31 19.02 20.40
CA TYR A 3 -2.49 18.45 19.34
C TYR A 3 -2.76 19.12 18.00
N ASP A 4 -1.77 19.05 17.10
CA ASP A 4 -1.93 19.53 15.72
C ASP A 4 -2.75 18.53 14.91
N PHE A 5 -2.51 17.21 15.12
CA PHE A 5 -3.16 16.15 14.35
C PHE A 5 -3.67 14.97 15.18
N LEU A 6 -4.79 14.39 14.74
CA LEU A 6 -5.15 12.99 15.01
C LEU A 6 -4.98 12.20 13.72
N ILE A 7 -4.25 11.09 13.80
CA ILE A 7 -4.12 10.11 12.70
C ILE A 7 -5.00 8.92 13.03
N VAL A 8 -5.85 8.50 12.08
CA VAL A 8 -6.72 7.34 12.27
C VAL A 8 -6.27 6.17 11.41
N GLY A 9 -5.83 5.09 12.05
CA GLY A 9 -5.31 3.87 11.44
C GLY A 9 -3.78 3.84 11.31
N GLN A 10 -3.16 2.74 11.78
CA GLN A 10 -1.73 2.45 11.70
C GLN A 10 -1.44 1.35 10.66
N GLY A 11 -1.96 1.52 9.43
CA GLY A 11 -1.44 0.82 8.25
C GLY A 11 -0.19 1.51 7.71
N ILE A 12 0.24 1.13 6.50
CA ILE A 12 1.37 1.78 5.79
C ILE A 12 1.17 3.29 5.74
N THR A 13 0.01 3.76 5.31
CA THR A 13 -0.26 5.19 5.14
C THR A 13 -0.18 5.95 6.44
N GLY A 14 -0.88 5.51 7.48
CA GLY A 14 -0.86 6.19 8.78
C GLY A 14 0.50 6.17 9.45
N SER A 15 1.29 5.09 9.26
CA SER A 15 2.67 5.02 9.72
C SER A 15 3.56 6.06 9.01
N ILE A 16 3.40 6.24 7.69
CA ILE A 16 4.13 7.25 6.92
C ILE A 16 3.71 8.67 7.34
N VAL A 17 2.42 8.92 7.55
CA VAL A 17 1.91 10.20 8.09
C VAL A 17 2.58 10.51 9.42
N ALA A 18 2.61 9.55 10.35
CA ALA A 18 3.21 9.74 11.66
C ALA A 18 4.72 10.09 11.58
N LEU A 19 5.48 9.39 10.73
CA LEU A 19 6.90 9.68 10.52
C LEU A 19 7.12 11.07 9.93
N GLN A 20 6.35 11.45 8.91
CA GLN A 20 6.51 12.77 8.30
C GLN A 20 6.05 13.91 9.22
N LEU A 21 5.00 13.74 10.02
CA LEU A 21 4.61 14.70 11.05
C LEU A 21 5.68 14.83 12.14
N LYS A 22 6.27 13.72 12.57
CA LYS A 22 7.39 13.72 13.53
C LYS A 22 8.59 14.48 12.97
N LYS A 23 8.97 14.24 11.72
CA LYS A 23 10.06 14.95 11.02
C LYS A 23 9.81 16.47 10.94
N ASN A 24 8.54 16.87 10.81
CA ASN A 24 8.12 18.28 10.79
C ASN A 24 7.81 18.84 12.20
N SER A 25 8.21 18.16 13.28
CA SER A 25 8.04 18.60 14.68
C SER A 25 6.57 18.90 15.06
N LYS A 26 5.61 18.17 14.47
CA LYS A 26 4.17 18.35 14.76
C LYS A 26 3.71 17.45 15.90
N LYS A 27 2.88 18.00 16.77
CA LYS A 27 2.27 17.24 17.87
C LYS A 27 1.07 16.45 17.35
N PHE A 28 1.09 15.13 17.51
CA PHE A 28 0.00 14.28 17.05
C PHE A 28 -0.31 13.14 18.03
N LYS A 29 -1.50 12.59 17.88
CA LYS A 29 -1.86 11.25 18.37
C LYS A 29 -2.22 10.38 17.17
N LEU A 30 -2.00 9.08 17.33
CA LEU A 30 -2.43 8.08 16.37
C LEU A 30 -3.34 7.10 17.08
N ILE A 31 -4.53 6.83 16.53
CA ILE A 31 -5.46 5.83 17.04
C ILE A 31 -5.49 4.60 16.14
N ASP A 32 -5.33 3.42 16.74
CA ASP A 32 -5.38 2.13 16.03
C ASP A 32 -5.80 0.99 16.95
N GLY A 33 -6.86 0.28 16.58
CA GLY A 33 -7.43 -0.85 17.33
C GLY A 33 -6.75 -2.20 17.08
N GLN A 34 -5.63 -2.26 16.38
CA GLN A 34 -4.87 -3.49 16.08
C GLN A 34 -5.66 -4.61 15.38
N SER A 35 -6.45 -4.30 14.37
CA SER A 35 -7.04 -5.36 13.54
C SER A 35 -5.95 -6.32 13.02
N GLN A 36 -6.17 -7.63 13.20
CA GLN A 36 -5.20 -8.65 12.79
C GLN A 36 -5.08 -8.79 11.27
N SER A 37 -6.14 -8.50 10.53
CA SER A 37 -6.23 -8.68 9.07
C SER A 37 -6.26 -7.35 8.31
N THR A 38 -5.23 -6.52 8.43
CA THR A 38 -5.10 -5.35 7.56
C THR A 38 -4.35 -5.70 6.29
N SER A 39 -4.69 -5.04 5.16
CA SER A 39 -3.96 -5.20 3.91
C SER A 39 -2.46 -4.93 4.06
N SER A 40 -2.07 -4.03 4.96
CA SER A 40 -0.67 -3.71 5.22
C SER A 40 0.09 -4.87 5.86
N LYS A 41 -0.50 -5.59 6.81
CA LYS A 41 0.14 -6.74 7.47
C LYS A 41 0.33 -7.96 6.55
N VAL A 42 -0.45 -8.04 5.48
CA VAL A 42 -0.37 -9.11 4.48
C VAL A 42 0.44 -8.68 3.25
N ALA A 43 0.76 -7.39 3.14
CA ALA A 43 1.52 -6.87 2.01
C ALA A 43 2.93 -7.43 1.94
N THR A 44 3.36 -7.81 0.74
CA THR A 44 4.69 -8.42 0.48
C THR A 44 5.84 -7.42 0.49
N GLY A 45 5.53 -6.14 0.43
CA GLY A 45 6.55 -5.11 0.46
C GLY A 45 7.21 -4.78 -0.87
N ILE A 46 6.85 -5.46 -1.96
CA ILE A 46 7.48 -5.23 -3.28
C ILE A 46 7.14 -3.83 -3.79
N VAL A 47 8.17 -3.06 -4.16
CA VAL A 47 8.08 -1.69 -4.66
C VAL A 47 8.71 -1.62 -6.03
N HIS A 48 7.95 -1.27 -7.06
CA HIS A 48 8.44 -1.05 -8.41
C HIS A 48 7.50 -0.14 -9.22
N PRO A 49 8.00 0.62 -10.22
CA PRO A 49 7.20 1.60 -10.94
C PRO A 49 6.36 1.03 -12.10
N ILE A 50 6.45 -0.27 -12.38
CA ILE A 50 5.86 -0.90 -13.56
C ILE A 50 4.52 -1.57 -13.27
N SER A 51 3.59 -1.53 -14.22
CA SER A 51 2.46 -2.46 -14.32
C SER A 51 2.89 -3.68 -15.12
N LEU A 52 3.29 -4.76 -14.46
CA LEU A 52 3.87 -5.95 -15.11
C LEU A 52 2.95 -6.58 -16.16
N LYS A 53 1.63 -6.61 -15.93
CA LYS A 53 0.66 -7.16 -16.88
C LYS A 53 0.65 -6.43 -18.24
N ARG A 54 0.93 -5.13 -18.24
CA ARG A 54 0.91 -4.29 -19.46
C ARG A 54 2.30 -3.83 -19.86
N CYS A 55 3.31 -4.16 -19.08
CA CYS A 55 4.68 -3.68 -19.24
C CYS A 55 4.76 -2.14 -19.36
N ASN A 56 3.93 -1.38 -18.63
CA ASN A 56 3.89 0.08 -18.68
C ASN A 56 4.29 0.69 -17.35
N LEU A 57 4.95 1.87 -17.39
CA LEU A 57 5.08 2.71 -16.22
C LEU A 57 3.70 2.99 -15.62
N THR A 58 3.59 2.88 -14.30
CA THR A 58 2.40 3.37 -13.61
C THR A 58 2.37 4.89 -13.67
N TRP A 59 1.19 5.48 -13.50
CA TRP A 59 1.06 6.93 -13.41
C TRP A 59 2.04 7.50 -12.38
N ARG A 60 2.87 8.47 -12.78
CA ARG A 60 3.98 9.05 -11.99
C ARG A 60 4.93 7.98 -11.41
N GLY A 61 5.05 6.82 -12.03
CA GLY A 61 5.70 5.65 -11.43
C GLY A 61 7.16 5.87 -11.07
N ARG A 62 7.95 6.55 -11.93
CA ARG A 62 9.36 6.89 -11.66
C ARG A 62 9.47 7.83 -10.47
N GLU A 63 8.69 8.89 -10.45
CA GLU A 63 8.67 9.89 -9.39
C GLU A 63 8.31 9.28 -8.03
N PHE A 64 7.26 8.46 -7.99
CA PHE A 64 6.90 7.71 -6.77
C PHE A 64 8.01 6.78 -6.32
N TYR A 65 8.68 6.09 -7.25
CA TYR A 65 9.76 5.18 -6.90
C TYR A 65 10.96 5.93 -6.33
N GLU A 66 11.44 6.97 -6.99
CA GLU A 66 12.58 7.78 -6.56
C GLU A 66 12.34 8.41 -5.18
N PHE A 67 11.13 8.95 -4.95
CA PHE A 67 10.78 9.50 -3.64
C PHE A 67 10.67 8.42 -2.56
N SER A 68 10.00 7.31 -2.84
CA SER A 68 9.84 6.22 -1.87
C SER A 68 11.16 5.54 -1.54
N ASP A 69 12.05 5.38 -2.51
CA ASP A 69 13.38 4.81 -2.34
C ASP A 69 14.23 5.69 -1.39
N SER A 70 14.24 7.00 -1.62
CA SER A 70 14.91 7.95 -0.73
C SER A 70 14.32 7.93 0.68
N PHE A 71 12.99 7.95 0.79
CA PHE A 71 12.27 7.95 2.06
C PHE A 71 12.57 6.70 2.91
N TYR A 72 12.51 5.50 2.32
CA TYR A 72 12.76 4.28 3.08
C TYR A 72 14.24 4.05 3.38
N LYS A 73 15.16 4.51 2.55
CA LYS A 73 16.60 4.51 2.85
C LYS A 73 16.94 5.42 4.03
N GLU A 74 16.30 6.58 4.13
CA GLU A 74 16.43 7.45 5.30
C GLU A 74 15.97 6.73 6.58
N ILE A 75 14.86 5.98 6.52
CA ILE A 75 14.37 5.20 7.67
C ILE A 75 15.34 4.08 8.05
N ASN A 76 15.95 3.38 7.08
CA ASN A 76 17.01 2.41 7.37
C ASN A 76 18.14 3.05 8.18
N PHE A 77 18.59 4.22 7.74
CA PHE A 77 19.67 4.97 8.42
C PHE A 77 19.27 5.37 9.84
N GLU A 78 18.09 5.97 10.01
CA GLU A 78 17.59 6.42 11.32
C GLU A 78 17.30 5.26 12.29
N SER A 79 16.83 4.12 11.79
CA SER A 79 16.48 2.96 12.63
C SER A 79 17.67 2.06 12.93
N ASN A 80 18.75 2.15 12.16
CA ASN A 80 19.85 1.18 12.12
C ASN A 80 19.40 -0.26 11.87
N ILE A 81 18.29 -0.43 11.11
CA ILE A 81 17.70 -1.71 10.70
C ILE A 81 17.52 -1.70 9.19
N GLU A 82 17.90 -2.77 8.50
CA GLU A 82 17.68 -2.91 7.05
C GLU A 82 16.21 -3.29 6.77
N LEU A 83 15.30 -2.34 6.92
CA LEU A 83 13.87 -2.52 6.65
C LEU A 83 13.55 -2.51 5.14
N TYR A 84 14.36 -1.81 4.36
CA TYR A 84 14.18 -1.62 2.93
C TYR A 84 15.46 -1.87 2.17
N LYS A 85 15.41 -2.71 1.15
CA LYS A 85 16.57 -3.07 0.33
C LYS A 85 16.21 -3.24 -1.14
N PRO A 86 17.18 -3.03 -2.05
CA PRO A 86 16.99 -3.28 -3.48
C PRO A 86 16.85 -4.78 -3.77
N TYR A 87 16.05 -5.09 -4.78
CA TYR A 87 15.88 -6.43 -5.33
C TYR A 87 15.86 -6.37 -6.86
N LYS A 88 16.15 -7.49 -7.51
CA LYS A 88 15.82 -7.70 -8.93
C LYS A 88 14.47 -8.41 -9.00
N LEU A 89 13.58 -7.89 -9.85
CA LEU A 89 12.33 -8.55 -10.16
C LEU A 89 12.43 -9.12 -11.58
N LEU A 90 12.32 -10.43 -11.69
CA LEU A 90 12.39 -11.18 -12.93
C LEU A 90 10.99 -11.43 -13.45
N ARG A 91 10.69 -10.93 -14.65
CA ARG A 91 9.44 -11.19 -15.36
C ARG A 91 9.64 -12.37 -16.30
N ILE A 92 9.07 -13.53 -16.01
CA ILE A 92 9.05 -14.68 -16.91
C ILE A 92 7.99 -14.44 -17.97
N PHE A 93 8.39 -14.41 -19.24
CA PHE A 93 7.46 -14.18 -20.34
C PHE A 93 6.60 -15.41 -20.60
N THR A 94 5.35 -15.16 -20.98
CA THR A 94 4.36 -16.22 -21.26
C THR A 94 4.10 -16.41 -22.76
N SER A 95 4.64 -15.53 -23.60
CA SER A 95 4.53 -15.58 -25.05
C SER A 95 5.62 -14.75 -25.75
N PHE A 96 5.86 -15.00 -27.03
CA PHE A 96 6.73 -14.16 -27.86
C PHE A 96 6.20 -12.72 -27.99
N GLU A 97 4.88 -12.52 -27.98
CA GLU A 97 4.29 -11.19 -27.98
C GLU A 97 4.71 -10.38 -26.75
N GLU A 98 4.69 -11.01 -25.56
CA GLU A 98 5.13 -10.37 -24.34
C GLU A 98 6.63 -10.06 -24.38
N GLN A 99 7.45 -10.98 -24.84
CA GLN A 99 8.88 -10.79 -25.04
C GLN A 99 9.17 -9.61 -25.98
N ASN A 100 8.55 -9.59 -27.18
CA ASN A 100 8.75 -8.54 -28.15
C ASN A 100 8.31 -7.17 -27.64
N ASN A 101 7.17 -7.10 -26.91
CA ASN A 101 6.71 -5.87 -26.28
C ASN A 101 7.72 -5.39 -25.21
N TRP A 102 8.30 -6.30 -24.46
CA TRP A 102 9.33 -5.97 -23.46
C TRP A 102 10.61 -5.42 -24.13
N ILE A 103 11.13 -6.11 -25.15
CA ILE A 103 12.30 -5.69 -25.92
C ILE A 103 12.07 -4.31 -26.53
N GLY A 104 10.90 -4.07 -27.15
CA GLY A 104 10.56 -2.77 -27.71
C GLY A 104 10.59 -1.65 -26.67
N LYS A 105 10.24 -1.95 -25.41
CA LYS A 105 10.27 -0.97 -24.31
C LYS A 105 11.68 -0.75 -23.76
N THR A 106 12.54 -1.77 -23.68
CA THR A 106 13.93 -1.56 -23.24
C THR A 106 14.68 -0.57 -24.13
N ASN A 107 14.32 -0.49 -25.42
CA ASN A 107 14.89 0.44 -26.39
C ASN A 107 14.34 1.88 -26.24
N ASN A 108 13.28 2.09 -25.45
CA ASN A 108 12.69 3.40 -25.25
C ASN A 108 13.33 4.13 -24.06
N LYS A 109 13.76 5.38 -24.26
CA LYS A 109 14.41 6.23 -23.25
C LYS A 109 13.64 6.34 -21.92
N ILE A 110 12.30 6.28 -21.96
CA ILE A 110 11.44 6.35 -20.76
C ILE A 110 11.70 5.19 -19.83
N TYR A 111 12.05 4.00 -20.35
CA TYR A 111 12.32 2.79 -19.59
C TYR A 111 13.80 2.56 -19.27
N LYS A 112 14.67 3.47 -19.70
CA LYS A 112 16.10 3.40 -19.41
C LYS A 112 16.33 3.26 -17.90
N ASN A 113 17.19 2.30 -17.50
CA ASN A 113 17.48 1.94 -16.11
C ASN A 113 16.27 1.40 -15.32
N ILE A 114 15.15 1.08 -15.98
CA ILE A 114 13.98 0.47 -15.35
C ILE A 114 13.79 -0.96 -15.83
N LEU A 115 13.87 -1.17 -17.15
CA LEU A 115 13.69 -2.47 -17.76
C LEU A 115 14.99 -2.93 -18.45
N ASN A 116 15.26 -4.23 -18.33
CA ASN A 116 16.39 -4.89 -18.99
C ASN A 116 15.98 -6.31 -19.39
N LEU A 117 16.84 -7.03 -20.08
CA LEU A 117 16.73 -8.46 -20.35
C LEU A 117 17.64 -9.21 -19.38
N ASN A 118 17.21 -10.41 -18.97
CA ASN A 118 18.05 -11.31 -18.21
C ASN A 118 18.72 -12.29 -19.19
N ASN A 119 20.04 -12.38 -19.13
CA ASN A 119 20.85 -13.31 -19.93
C ASN A 119 21.33 -14.52 -19.11
N VAL A 120 20.87 -14.64 -17.86
CA VAL A 120 21.26 -15.75 -16.98
C VAL A 120 20.12 -16.77 -16.99
N GLU A 121 20.47 -18.02 -17.29
CA GLU A 121 19.55 -19.14 -17.11
C GLU A 121 19.34 -19.38 -15.61
N LEU A 122 18.09 -19.61 -15.23
CA LEU A 122 17.71 -19.96 -13.87
C LEU A 122 17.29 -21.42 -13.84
N ASP A 123 17.98 -22.19 -13.04
CA ASP A 123 17.68 -23.60 -12.84
C ASP A 123 16.22 -23.80 -12.41
N ASN A 124 15.61 -24.87 -12.90
CA ASN A 124 14.23 -25.28 -12.59
C ASN A 124 13.11 -24.37 -13.12
N LEU A 125 13.38 -23.25 -13.80
CA LEU A 125 12.34 -22.44 -14.42
C LEU A 125 11.96 -22.93 -15.81
N LYS A 126 10.67 -22.77 -16.13
CA LYS A 126 10.11 -23.04 -17.47
C LYS A 126 10.01 -21.70 -18.25
N ASP A 127 11.13 -21.12 -18.62
CA ASP A 127 11.27 -19.79 -19.21
C ASP A 127 11.33 -19.80 -20.75
N ARG A 128 10.52 -20.61 -21.39
CA ARG A 128 10.51 -20.87 -22.86
C ARG A 128 10.58 -19.60 -23.74
N PHE A 129 10.15 -18.45 -23.23
CA PHE A 129 10.07 -17.18 -23.96
C PHE A 129 11.05 -16.14 -23.41
N GLY A 130 11.98 -16.55 -22.51
CA GLY A 130 12.96 -15.68 -21.89
C GLY A 130 12.44 -14.88 -20.69
N ILE A 131 13.31 -14.04 -20.14
CA ILE A 131 13.10 -13.34 -18.88
C ILE A 131 13.44 -11.86 -19.05
N GLY A 132 12.53 -10.99 -18.61
CA GLY A 132 12.78 -9.55 -18.45
C GLY A 132 13.16 -9.20 -17.01
N VAL A 133 13.94 -8.14 -16.85
CA VAL A 133 14.35 -7.62 -15.54
C VAL A 133 13.74 -6.26 -15.28
N VAL A 134 13.14 -6.06 -14.09
CA VAL A 134 12.84 -4.74 -13.56
C VAL A 134 13.98 -4.37 -12.61
N GLU A 135 14.80 -3.41 -13.02
CA GLU A 135 15.97 -2.94 -12.25
C GLU A 135 15.55 -2.04 -11.07
N LEU A 136 14.56 -1.16 -11.30
CA LEU A 136 13.99 -0.35 -10.23
C LEU A 136 12.97 -1.17 -9.44
N CYS A 137 13.47 -2.05 -8.61
CA CYS A 137 12.68 -2.84 -7.68
C CYS A 137 13.36 -2.88 -6.32
N SER A 138 12.55 -2.78 -5.28
CA SER A 138 12.99 -2.89 -3.89
C SER A 138 11.93 -3.59 -3.07
N ARG A 139 12.28 -3.95 -1.85
CA ARG A 139 11.34 -4.55 -0.89
C ARG A 139 11.42 -3.86 0.46
N LEU A 140 10.27 -3.54 1.01
CA LEU A 140 10.09 -3.12 2.40
C LEU A 140 9.67 -4.34 3.25
N SER A 141 10.35 -4.61 4.34
CA SER A 141 9.91 -5.55 5.39
C SER A 141 8.73 -4.92 6.16
N VAL A 142 7.51 -5.08 5.62
CA VAL A 142 6.34 -4.27 6.03
C VAL A 142 5.99 -4.44 7.50
N ASN A 143 5.97 -5.68 8.01
CA ASN A 143 5.62 -5.92 9.42
C ASN A 143 6.66 -5.30 10.36
N GLU A 144 7.94 -5.46 10.07
CA GLU A 144 9.03 -4.85 10.84
C GLU A 144 8.98 -3.32 10.79
N PHE A 145 8.66 -2.75 9.61
CA PHE A 145 8.44 -1.31 9.48
C PHE A 145 7.27 -0.81 10.32
N LEU A 146 6.12 -1.51 10.29
CA LEU A 146 4.95 -1.15 11.10
C LEU A 146 5.27 -1.23 12.60
N ASP A 147 6.00 -2.25 13.03
CA ASP A 147 6.40 -2.47 14.42
C ASP A 147 7.44 -1.42 14.87
N PHE A 148 8.39 -1.07 14.02
CA PHE A 148 9.34 0.03 14.26
C PHE A 148 8.60 1.35 14.51
N VAL A 149 7.68 1.73 13.62
CA VAL A 149 6.89 2.95 13.76
C VAL A 149 6.02 2.90 15.01
N ARG A 150 5.34 1.78 15.27
CA ARG A 150 4.52 1.58 16.46
C ARG A 150 5.29 1.76 17.74
N THR A 151 6.47 1.15 17.82
CA THR A 151 7.37 1.27 18.96
C THR A 151 7.80 2.73 19.20
N SER A 152 8.13 3.44 18.12
CA SER A 152 8.48 4.87 18.20
C SER A 152 7.33 5.74 18.72
N ILE A 153 6.10 5.49 18.25
CA ILE A 153 4.89 6.21 18.66
C ILE A 153 4.53 5.90 20.11
N LEU A 154 4.67 4.64 20.54
CA LEU A 154 4.45 4.21 21.92
C LEU A 154 5.42 4.89 22.89
N LYS A 155 6.73 4.89 22.57
CA LYS A 155 7.76 5.55 23.40
C LYS A 155 7.49 7.05 23.56
N SER A 156 6.87 7.69 22.58
CA SER A 156 6.48 9.11 22.62
C SER A 156 5.11 9.35 23.25
N ASN A 157 4.46 8.33 23.79
CA ASN A 157 3.08 8.38 24.33
C ASN A 157 2.05 8.99 23.34
N CYS A 158 2.25 8.71 22.02
CA CYS A 158 1.40 9.24 20.96
C CYS A 158 0.37 8.22 20.42
N LEU A 159 0.34 6.98 20.95
CA LEU A 159 -0.59 5.93 20.49
C LEU A 159 -1.81 5.81 21.41
N ILE A 160 -3.00 5.86 20.80
CA ILE A 160 -4.27 5.48 21.41
C ILE A 160 -4.61 4.06 20.93
N LYS A 161 -4.56 3.09 21.84
CA LYS A 161 -4.88 1.68 21.53
C LYS A 161 -6.39 1.46 21.60
N ASP A 162 -7.11 1.96 20.60
CA ASP A 162 -8.56 1.83 20.52
C ASP A 162 -9.02 1.91 19.05
N VAL A 163 -10.25 1.47 18.77
CA VAL A 163 -10.91 1.65 17.48
C VAL A 163 -11.50 3.06 17.43
N PHE A 164 -11.23 3.78 16.36
CA PHE A 164 -11.86 5.08 16.13
C PHE A 164 -13.37 4.92 15.95
N LYS A 165 -14.13 5.72 16.68
CA LYS A 165 -15.59 5.75 16.61
C LYS A 165 -16.03 7.14 16.15
N ALA A 166 -16.58 7.19 14.95
CA ALA A 166 -16.97 8.44 14.32
C ALA A 166 -17.99 9.25 15.16
N ASN A 167 -18.94 8.56 15.81
CA ASN A 167 -19.96 9.17 16.67
C ASN A 167 -19.44 9.77 18.00
N GLU A 168 -18.20 9.50 18.37
CA GLU A 168 -17.56 10.16 19.53
C GLU A 168 -16.80 11.44 19.15
N LEU A 169 -16.63 11.71 17.84
CA LEU A 169 -15.96 12.91 17.34
C LEU A 169 -16.91 14.12 17.44
N LYS A 170 -16.41 15.24 17.94
CA LYS A 170 -17.12 16.52 18.00
C LYS A 170 -16.23 17.62 17.44
N LEU A 171 -16.81 18.55 16.71
CA LEU A 171 -16.15 19.76 16.23
C LEU A 171 -16.73 20.97 16.99
N LYS A 172 -15.89 21.64 17.80
CA LYS A 172 -16.25 22.83 18.56
C LYS A 172 -15.13 23.86 18.46
N ASN A 173 -15.49 25.11 18.22
CA ASN A 173 -14.53 26.22 18.12
C ASN A 173 -13.38 25.92 17.11
N ASN A 174 -13.73 25.39 15.94
CA ASN A 174 -12.76 24.98 14.89
C ASN A 174 -11.71 23.93 15.34
N ARG A 175 -12.00 23.16 16.38
CA ARG A 175 -11.14 22.07 16.84
C ARG A 175 -11.95 20.79 17.02
N PHE A 176 -11.34 19.68 16.63
CA PHE A 176 -11.90 18.36 16.89
C PHE A 176 -11.63 17.95 18.34
N HIS A 177 -12.65 17.44 19.00
CA HIS A 177 -12.60 16.89 20.34
C HIS A 177 -12.81 15.38 20.26
N TYR A 178 -11.86 14.61 20.76
CA TYR A 178 -11.93 13.16 20.77
C TYR A 178 -11.13 12.57 21.94
N LYS A 179 -11.72 11.61 22.70
CA LYS A 179 -11.08 10.93 23.84
C LYS A 179 -10.44 11.90 24.85
N GLY A 180 -11.07 13.02 25.13
CA GLY A 180 -10.60 14.02 26.11
C GLY A 180 -9.49 14.97 25.62
N ASP A 181 -9.00 14.79 24.42
CA ASP A 181 -8.00 15.63 23.77
C ASP A 181 -8.62 16.49 22.66
N THR A 182 -7.91 17.53 22.23
CA THR A 182 -8.31 18.39 21.11
C THR A 182 -7.28 18.40 19.99
N TYR A 183 -7.75 18.43 18.77
CA TYR A 183 -6.95 18.35 17.56
C TYR A 183 -7.31 19.47 16.58
N SER A 184 -6.32 20.06 15.94
CA SER A 184 -6.56 21.05 14.90
C SER A 184 -6.99 20.39 13.58
N LYS A 185 -6.50 19.20 13.31
CA LYS A 185 -6.71 18.48 12.04
C LYS A 185 -6.79 16.97 12.28
N ILE A 186 -7.50 16.28 11.38
CA ILE A 186 -7.56 14.80 11.37
C ILE A 186 -7.12 14.29 10.01
N ILE A 187 -6.32 13.22 9.98
CA ILE A 187 -5.97 12.49 8.74
C ILE A 187 -6.45 11.04 8.87
N MET A 188 -7.45 10.68 8.05
CA MET A 188 -8.02 9.34 8.01
C MET A 188 -7.21 8.43 7.08
N CYS A 189 -6.62 7.36 7.64
CA CYS A 189 -5.80 6.37 6.94
C CYS A 189 -6.37 4.95 7.13
N GLU A 190 -7.69 4.82 6.94
CA GLU A 190 -8.48 3.67 7.40
C GLU A 190 -8.49 2.47 6.42
N GLY A 191 -7.88 2.62 5.23
CA GLY A 191 -7.95 1.58 4.20
C GLY A 191 -9.41 1.24 3.85
N VAL A 192 -9.77 -0.05 3.83
CA VAL A 192 -11.15 -0.49 3.52
C VAL A 192 -12.17 -0.12 4.59
N ASN A 193 -11.74 0.18 5.82
CA ASN A 193 -12.65 0.58 6.88
C ASN A 193 -13.31 1.95 6.62
N ALA A 194 -12.74 2.77 5.73
CA ALA A 194 -13.35 4.03 5.29
C ALA A 194 -14.76 3.83 4.68
N LEU A 195 -15.08 2.63 4.18
CA LEU A 195 -16.45 2.30 3.71
C LEU A 195 -17.50 2.30 4.83
N LYS A 196 -17.06 2.13 6.08
CA LYS A 196 -17.94 2.14 7.26
C LYS A 196 -17.93 3.49 7.98
N ASN A 197 -17.07 4.41 7.55
CA ASN A 197 -16.95 5.72 8.14
C ASN A 197 -17.92 6.70 7.44
N PRO A 198 -18.94 7.23 8.11
CA PRO A 198 -19.96 8.09 7.49
C PRO A 198 -19.37 9.38 6.89
N MET A 199 -18.18 9.81 7.34
CA MET A 199 -17.51 10.98 6.76
C MET A 199 -16.93 10.70 5.37
N PHE A 200 -16.51 9.46 5.05
CA PHE A 200 -15.80 9.16 3.82
C PHE A 200 -16.38 7.97 3.02
N ASN A 201 -17.54 7.40 3.44
CA ASN A 201 -18.17 6.27 2.75
C ASN A 201 -18.72 6.63 1.36
N TYR A 202 -18.88 7.93 1.03
CA TYR A 202 -19.21 8.39 -0.31
C TYR A 202 -18.09 8.20 -1.33
N LEU A 203 -16.84 8.03 -0.85
CA LEU A 203 -15.70 7.79 -1.74
C LEU A 203 -15.80 6.42 -2.36
N PRO A 204 -15.60 6.30 -3.70
CA PRO A 204 -15.80 5.06 -4.43
C PRO A 204 -14.65 4.07 -4.22
N LEU A 205 -14.53 3.55 -3.00
CA LEU A 205 -13.62 2.47 -2.66
C LEU A 205 -14.22 1.12 -3.05
N ILE A 206 -13.41 0.27 -3.68
CA ILE A 206 -13.74 -1.10 -4.03
C ILE A 206 -12.75 -2.01 -3.30
N PRO A 207 -13.19 -2.74 -2.27
CA PRO A 207 -12.36 -3.74 -1.64
C PRO A 207 -11.92 -4.78 -2.66
N ASN A 208 -10.64 -5.12 -2.66
CA ASN A 208 -10.12 -6.18 -3.49
C ASN A 208 -9.37 -7.20 -2.64
N LYS A 209 -9.96 -8.38 -2.51
CA LYS A 209 -9.37 -9.50 -1.78
C LYS A 209 -8.16 -10.06 -2.51
N GLY A 210 -7.08 -10.25 -1.79
CA GLY A 210 -5.90 -10.94 -2.27
C GLY A 210 -5.45 -11.98 -1.27
N GLU A 211 -5.20 -13.19 -1.73
CA GLU A 211 -4.69 -14.29 -0.92
C GLU A 211 -3.26 -14.64 -1.32
N LEU A 212 -2.48 -15.08 -0.36
CA LEU A 212 -1.07 -15.43 -0.44
C LEU A 212 -0.83 -16.78 0.20
N LEU A 213 0.12 -17.54 -0.34
CA LEU A 213 0.63 -18.76 0.29
C LEU A 213 2.03 -18.50 0.83
N LYS A 214 2.31 -18.96 2.04
CA LYS A 214 3.66 -19.13 2.54
C LYS A 214 4.08 -20.57 2.28
N VAL A 215 5.21 -20.77 1.61
CA VAL A 215 5.67 -22.10 1.21
C VAL A 215 7.12 -22.32 1.62
N PHE A 216 7.46 -23.57 1.89
CA PHE A 216 8.85 -24.05 1.94
C PHE A 216 9.23 -24.64 0.59
N SER A 217 10.44 -24.34 0.09
CA SER A 217 10.94 -24.86 -1.17
C SER A 217 12.47 -24.76 -1.24
N THR A 218 13.11 -25.78 -1.74
CA THR A 218 14.56 -25.80 -2.03
C THR A 218 14.88 -25.51 -3.49
N ILE A 219 13.86 -25.36 -4.34
CA ILE A 219 13.99 -25.26 -5.80
C ILE A 219 13.58 -23.88 -6.34
N LEU A 220 12.91 -23.02 -5.54
CA LEU A 220 12.57 -21.67 -5.95
C LEU A 220 13.82 -20.78 -5.92
N PRO A 221 14.02 -19.92 -6.94
CA PRO A 221 15.16 -19.01 -6.98
C PRO A 221 15.07 -17.92 -5.90
N SER A 222 16.24 -17.38 -5.52
CA SER A 222 16.37 -16.32 -4.51
C SER A 222 15.92 -14.94 -4.99
N GLU A 223 15.63 -14.80 -6.28
CA GLU A 223 15.11 -13.58 -6.88
C GLU A 223 13.59 -13.50 -6.73
N ILE A 224 13.07 -12.28 -6.82
CA ILE A 224 11.63 -12.10 -6.98
C ILE A 224 11.25 -12.44 -8.40
N ILE A 225 10.47 -13.50 -8.60
CA ILE A 225 9.95 -13.87 -9.92
C ILE A 225 8.48 -13.50 -10.07
N ASN A 226 8.10 -13.11 -11.28
CA ASN A 226 6.71 -12.80 -11.62
C ASN A 226 6.29 -13.45 -12.94
N CYS A 227 5.16 -14.17 -12.91
CA CYS A 227 4.48 -14.74 -14.07
C CYS A 227 2.97 -14.69 -13.87
N GLY A 228 2.42 -13.45 -13.72
CA GLY A 228 1.02 -13.24 -13.36
C GLY A 228 0.72 -13.42 -11.87
N ILE A 229 1.52 -14.21 -11.18
CA ILE A 229 1.70 -14.22 -9.73
C ILE A 229 3.18 -13.93 -9.44
N PHE A 230 3.53 -13.64 -8.20
CA PHE A 230 4.93 -13.52 -7.79
C PHE A 230 5.34 -14.67 -6.86
N SER A 231 6.64 -15.00 -6.87
CA SER A 231 7.32 -15.72 -5.81
C SER A 231 8.34 -14.78 -5.19
N LEU A 232 8.23 -14.56 -3.90
CA LEU A 232 9.05 -13.64 -3.12
C LEU A 232 9.83 -14.43 -2.06
N PRO A 233 11.16 -14.40 -2.06
CA PRO A 233 11.95 -15.00 -0.98
C PRO A 233 11.78 -14.20 0.32
N GLU A 234 11.45 -14.91 1.41
CA GLU A 234 11.36 -14.33 2.76
C GLU A 234 12.66 -14.58 3.54
N THR A 235 13.04 -15.83 3.62
CA THR A 235 14.29 -16.31 4.19
C THR A 235 14.80 -17.47 3.34
N LYS A 236 15.89 -18.13 3.75
CA LYS A 236 16.37 -19.34 3.06
C LYS A 236 15.26 -20.39 3.02
N ASN A 237 14.87 -20.82 1.83
CA ASN A 237 13.85 -21.83 1.55
C ASN A 237 12.40 -21.47 1.95
N ILE A 238 12.14 -20.26 2.43
CA ILE A 238 10.77 -19.79 2.73
C ILE A 238 10.39 -18.70 1.73
N PHE A 239 9.23 -18.88 1.09
CA PHE A 239 8.75 -17.97 0.05
C PHE A 239 7.28 -17.58 0.29
N THR A 240 6.93 -16.39 -0.18
CA THR A 240 5.53 -15.96 -0.31
C THR A 240 5.12 -15.99 -1.77
N ILE A 241 4.08 -16.76 -2.07
CA ILE A 241 3.51 -16.90 -3.42
C ILE A 241 2.22 -16.11 -3.49
N GLY A 242 2.06 -15.29 -4.50
CA GLY A 242 0.81 -14.51 -4.65
C GLY A 242 0.79 -13.59 -5.85
N SER A 243 -0.29 -12.90 -5.96
CA SER A 243 -1.48 -12.95 -5.13
C SER A 243 -2.71 -13.22 -6.01
N THR A 244 -3.77 -13.70 -5.39
CA THR A 244 -5.09 -13.64 -6.03
C THR A 244 -5.59 -12.20 -6.10
N TYR A 245 -6.62 -11.97 -6.91
CA TYR A 245 -7.23 -10.67 -7.11
C TYR A 245 -8.73 -10.83 -7.34
N SER A 246 -9.56 -10.58 -6.33
CA SER A 246 -11.01 -10.68 -6.41
C SER A 246 -11.71 -9.48 -5.78
N ASN A 247 -12.65 -8.89 -6.54
CA ASN A 247 -13.57 -7.86 -6.02
C ASN A 247 -15.00 -8.42 -5.82
N LYS A 248 -15.21 -9.69 -6.13
CA LYS A 248 -16.50 -10.39 -5.97
C LYS A 248 -16.57 -11.18 -4.66
N ASP A 249 -15.50 -11.88 -4.31
CA ASP A 249 -15.39 -12.57 -3.03
C ASP A 249 -14.85 -11.60 -1.97
N LEU A 250 -15.74 -11.19 -1.08
CA LEU A 250 -15.42 -10.34 0.08
C LEU A 250 -15.52 -11.11 1.40
N ASN A 251 -15.58 -12.44 1.34
CA ASN A 251 -15.54 -13.29 2.53
C ASN A 251 -14.19 -13.09 3.27
N PRO A 252 -14.19 -12.75 4.57
CA PRO A 252 -12.98 -12.53 5.35
C PRO A 252 -12.32 -13.85 5.83
N ASN A 253 -12.29 -14.86 4.98
CA ASN A 253 -11.63 -16.15 5.22
C ASN A 253 -10.73 -16.52 4.04
N ILE A 254 -9.76 -17.39 4.26
CA ILE A 254 -8.99 -18.04 3.20
C ILE A 254 -9.86 -19.01 2.42
N SER A 255 -9.51 -19.26 1.14
CA SER A 255 -10.27 -20.14 0.26
C SER A 255 -9.41 -21.25 -0.36
N ILE A 256 -9.99 -22.43 -0.58
CA ILE A 256 -9.34 -23.54 -1.27
C ILE A 256 -9.08 -23.15 -2.73
N ASP A 257 -10.03 -22.49 -3.39
CA ASP A 257 -9.89 -22.05 -4.78
C ASP A 257 -8.67 -21.12 -4.99
N ALA A 258 -8.40 -20.23 -4.03
CA ALA A 258 -7.24 -19.37 -4.09
C ALA A 258 -5.92 -20.16 -3.99
N LYS A 259 -5.87 -21.16 -3.09
CA LYS A 259 -4.74 -22.07 -2.94
C LYS A 259 -4.46 -22.82 -4.25
N GLU A 260 -5.48 -23.46 -4.80
CA GLU A 260 -5.39 -24.22 -6.07
C GLU A 260 -4.99 -23.32 -7.23
N TYR A 261 -5.59 -22.12 -7.34
CA TYR A 261 -5.23 -21.14 -8.36
C TYR A 261 -3.74 -20.76 -8.29
N LEU A 262 -3.23 -20.45 -7.10
CA LEU A 262 -1.85 -20.03 -6.91
C LEU A 262 -0.87 -21.16 -7.24
N MET A 263 -1.14 -22.40 -6.79
CA MET A 263 -0.34 -23.57 -7.09
C MET A 263 -0.37 -23.91 -8.59
N LYS A 264 -1.54 -23.86 -9.22
CA LYS A 264 -1.66 -24.04 -10.68
C LYS A 264 -0.86 -23.01 -11.48
N LYS A 265 -0.85 -21.75 -11.03
CA LYS A 265 -0.04 -20.69 -11.67
C LYS A 265 1.45 -20.93 -11.45
N LEU A 266 1.86 -21.32 -10.26
CA LEU A 266 3.25 -21.61 -9.94
C LEU A 266 3.78 -22.79 -10.78
N ASN A 267 3.00 -23.86 -10.95
CA ASN A 267 3.38 -25.02 -11.76
C ASN A 267 3.58 -24.71 -13.25
N LYS A 268 3.08 -23.56 -13.74
CA LYS A 268 3.37 -23.12 -15.12
C LYS A 268 4.80 -22.65 -15.33
N ILE A 269 5.46 -22.20 -14.28
CA ILE A 269 6.79 -21.57 -14.32
C ILE A 269 7.88 -22.44 -13.69
N ILE A 270 7.50 -23.37 -12.81
CA ILE A 270 8.43 -24.26 -12.13
C ILE A 270 7.76 -25.62 -11.90
N LYS A 271 8.53 -26.68 -11.74
CA LYS A 271 7.99 -27.94 -11.20
C LYS A 271 7.67 -27.74 -9.73
N THR A 272 6.47 -28.12 -9.30
CA THR A 272 6.00 -27.88 -7.91
C THR A 272 6.23 -29.08 -6.98
N ASP A 273 6.81 -30.14 -7.48
CA ASP A 273 7.23 -31.29 -6.68
C ASP A 273 8.25 -30.83 -5.64
N GLY A 274 7.98 -31.08 -4.35
CA GLY A 274 8.84 -30.62 -3.27
C GLY A 274 8.54 -29.18 -2.75
N ILE A 275 7.40 -28.59 -3.13
CA ILE A 275 6.90 -27.35 -2.53
C ILE A 275 5.86 -27.69 -1.45
N GLU A 276 6.16 -27.33 -0.22
CA GLU A 276 5.27 -27.50 0.92
C GLU A 276 4.57 -26.21 1.29
N ILE A 277 3.23 -26.24 1.42
CA ILE A 277 2.43 -25.08 1.84
C ILE A 277 2.39 -25.03 3.37
N MET A 278 2.96 -23.96 3.94
CA MET A 278 3.04 -23.74 5.38
C MET A 278 1.89 -22.93 5.95
N ASP A 279 1.41 -21.91 5.19
CA ASP A 279 0.37 -20.98 5.67
C ASP A 279 -0.34 -20.33 4.48
N GLN A 280 -1.54 -19.82 4.72
CA GLN A 280 -2.32 -19.04 3.77
C GLN A 280 -2.89 -17.80 4.47
N LYS A 281 -2.76 -16.63 3.83
CA LYS A 281 -3.22 -15.35 4.37
C LYS A 281 -4.03 -14.60 3.32
N PHE A 282 -4.91 -13.72 3.80
CA PHE A 282 -5.68 -12.82 2.93
C PHE A 282 -5.67 -11.39 3.46
N GLY A 283 -5.98 -10.45 2.57
CA GLY A 283 -6.19 -9.05 2.93
C GLY A 283 -7.01 -8.33 1.87
N PHE A 284 -7.69 -7.24 2.28
CA PHE A 284 -8.50 -6.43 1.39
C PHE A 284 -7.77 -5.15 1.02
N ARG A 285 -7.41 -4.99 -0.24
CA ARG A 285 -6.79 -3.78 -0.78
C ARG A 285 -7.85 -2.69 -0.95
N PRO A 286 -7.65 -1.48 -0.44
CA PRO A 286 -8.53 -0.34 -0.69
C PRO A 286 -8.25 0.21 -2.09
N THR A 287 -8.97 -0.26 -3.10
CA THR A 287 -8.81 0.20 -4.48
C THR A 287 -9.90 1.23 -4.80
N SER A 288 -9.55 2.36 -5.39
CA SER A 288 -10.52 3.31 -5.91
C SER A 288 -11.10 2.85 -7.24
N LEU A 289 -12.31 3.29 -7.56
CA LEU A 289 -13.02 2.94 -8.81
C LEU A 289 -12.20 3.33 -10.05
N ASP A 290 -11.62 4.51 -10.05
CA ASP A 290 -10.81 5.06 -11.13
C ASP A 290 -9.32 4.65 -11.07
N ARG A 291 -8.94 3.83 -10.09
CA ARG A 291 -7.57 3.37 -9.82
C ARG A 291 -6.55 4.49 -9.57
N LYS A 292 -7.02 5.67 -9.15
CA LYS A 292 -6.20 6.77 -8.68
C LYS A 292 -6.34 6.91 -7.16
N PRO A 293 -5.29 7.31 -6.46
CA PRO A 293 -5.37 7.56 -5.02
C PRO A 293 -6.49 8.53 -4.64
N LEU A 294 -6.92 8.46 -3.40
CA LEU A 294 -7.92 9.35 -2.80
C LEU A 294 -7.22 10.18 -1.72
N VAL A 295 -6.89 11.43 -2.04
CA VAL A 295 -6.16 12.33 -1.15
C VAL A 295 -6.86 13.68 -1.10
N GLY A 296 -7.03 14.24 0.09
CA GLY A 296 -7.55 15.62 0.20
C GLY A 296 -8.38 15.89 1.42
N GLU A 297 -8.89 17.12 1.48
CA GLU A 297 -9.75 17.64 2.52
C GLU A 297 -11.20 17.25 2.25
N HIS A 298 -11.95 16.92 3.30
CA HIS A 298 -13.37 16.66 3.22
C HIS A 298 -14.10 17.93 2.71
N PRO A 299 -15.00 17.84 1.72
CA PRO A 299 -15.60 19.03 1.09
C PRO A 299 -16.45 19.88 2.04
N ILE A 300 -17.05 19.27 3.08
CA ILE A 300 -17.91 19.97 4.05
C ILE A 300 -17.15 20.23 5.36
N ILE A 301 -16.55 19.18 5.97
CA ILE A 301 -15.87 19.29 7.27
C ILE A 301 -14.44 19.78 7.05
N LYS A 302 -14.16 21.01 7.41
CA LYS A 302 -12.84 21.62 7.28
C LYS A 302 -11.82 20.98 8.22
N ASN A 303 -10.55 20.92 7.77
CA ASN A 303 -9.45 20.30 8.50
C ASN A 303 -9.57 18.79 8.73
N LEU A 304 -10.49 18.11 8.03
CA LEU A 304 -10.63 16.68 7.99
C LEU A 304 -10.09 16.16 6.65
N PHE A 305 -9.08 15.31 6.67
CA PHE A 305 -8.38 14.83 5.48
C PHE A 305 -8.41 13.33 5.38
N THR A 306 -8.19 12.80 4.18
CA THR A 306 -7.95 11.37 3.95
C THR A 306 -6.80 11.12 2.99
N VAL A 307 -6.11 9.98 3.18
CA VAL A 307 -5.15 9.39 2.23
C VAL A 307 -5.46 7.91 2.09
N ASN A 308 -6.02 7.51 0.94
CA ASN A 308 -6.53 6.17 0.73
C ASN A 308 -6.51 5.77 -0.76
N GLY A 309 -7.12 4.64 -1.12
CA GLY A 309 -7.41 4.26 -2.51
C GLY A 309 -6.22 3.77 -3.35
N MET A 310 -5.05 3.53 -2.74
CA MET A 310 -3.82 3.17 -3.47
C MET A 310 -3.74 1.69 -3.87
N GLY A 311 -4.70 0.86 -3.43
CA GLY A 311 -4.74 -0.57 -3.74
C GLY A 311 -3.46 -1.30 -3.29
N SER A 312 -2.80 -2.01 -4.21
CA SER A 312 -1.55 -2.75 -3.94
C SER A 312 -0.29 -1.89 -4.00
N LYS A 313 -0.40 -0.58 -4.29
CA LYS A 313 0.76 0.30 -4.50
C LYS A 313 0.97 1.34 -3.38
N ALA A 314 0.35 1.14 -2.22
CA ALA A 314 0.46 2.07 -1.11
C ALA A 314 1.92 2.29 -0.65
N ILE A 315 2.75 1.24 -0.65
CA ILE A 315 4.17 1.35 -0.26
C ILE A 315 4.94 2.25 -1.22
N LEU A 316 4.65 2.17 -2.52
CA LEU A 316 5.25 3.01 -3.55
C LEU A 316 4.74 4.45 -3.49
N MET A 317 3.42 4.64 -3.32
CA MET A 317 2.78 5.94 -3.54
C MET A 317 2.64 6.78 -2.27
N ALA A 318 2.42 6.15 -1.11
CA ALA A 318 2.10 6.87 0.12
C ALA A 318 3.19 7.85 0.57
N PRO A 319 4.50 7.57 0.47
CA PRO A 319 5.51 8.54 0.89
C PRO A 319 5.37 9.91 0.23
N LEU A 320 5.22 9.95 -1.10
CA LEU A 320 5.06 11.21 -1.83
C LEU A 320 3.68 11.82 -1.66
N LEU A 321 2.61 11.02 -1.70
CA LEU A 321 1.24 11.54 -1.55
C LEU A 321 0.99 12.14 -0.16
N VAL A 322 1.57 11.57 0.88
CA VAL A 322 1.52 12.16 2.23
C VAL A 322 2.29 13.47 2.27
N ARG A 323 3.46 13.55 1.63
CA ARG A 323 4.21 14.80 1.51
C ARG A 323 3.40 15.88 0.81
N GLU A 324 2.79 15.56 -0.33
CA GLU A 324 1.93 16.49 -1.08
C GLU A 324 0.70 16.94 -0.26
N LEU A 325 0.09 16.03 0.51
CA LEU A 325 -0.99 16.40 1.42
C LEU A 325 -0.52 17.38 2.50
N LEU A 326 0.65 17.15 3.10
CA LEU A 326 1.19 18.07 4.10
C LEU A 326 1.57 19.43 3.50
N ASP A 327 2.12 19.45 2.28
CA ASP A 327 2.40 20.69 1.54
C ASP A 327 1.09 21.44 1.20
N TYR A 328 0.01 20.72 0.84
CA TYR A 328 -1.33 21.31 0.71
C TYR A 328 -1.84 21.93 2.02
N ILE A 329 -1.68 21.21 3.13
CA ILE A 329 -2.14 21.67 4.44
C ILE A 329 -1.40 22.92 4.91
N TYR A 330 -0.07 22.97 4.73
CA TYR A 330 0.75 24.07 5.28
C TYR A 330 1.02 25.19 4.30
N GLN A 331 1.28 24.87 3.04
CA GLN A 331 1.72 25.79 2.01
C GLN A 331 0.61 26.17 1.03
N LYS A 332 -0.54 25.48 1.11
CA LYS A 332 -1.67 25.62 0.17
C LYS A 332 -1.33 25.24 -1.27
N ASN A 333 -0.26 24.46 -1.46
CA ASN A 333 0.06 23.91 -2.78
C ASN A 333 -1.08 23.00 -3.25
N PRO A 334 -1.65 23.21 -4.44
CA PRO A 334 -2.80 22.42 -4.87
C PRO A 334 -2.44 20.94 -5.05
N LEU A 335 -3.33 20.05 -4.61
CA LEU A 335 -3.23 18.63 -4.91
C LEU A 335 -3.53 18.38 -6.40
N ASP A 336 -2.83 17.41 -7.00
CA ASP A 336 -3.14 16.94 -8.35
C ASP A 336 -4.64 16.57 -8.44
N SER A 337 -5.33 17.09 -9.45
CA SER A 337 -6.77 16.86 -9.67
C SER A 337 -7.13 15.37 -9.79
N LEU A 338 -6.20 14.53 -10.26
CA LEU A 338 -6.37 13.10 -10.40
C LEU A 338 -6.38 12.35 -9.05
N VAL A 339 -5.87 12.93 -7.98
CA VAL A 339 -5.89 12.32 -6.64
C VAL A 339 -6.80 13.06 -5.67
N ASN A 340 -7.11 14.34 -5.92
CA ASN A 340 -7.94 15.14 -5.03
C ASN A 340 -9.34 14.54 -4.93
N ILE A 341 -9.80 14.26 -3.69
CA ILE A 341 -11.11 13.66 -3.43
C ILE A 341 -12.28 14.54 -3.87
N ASN A 342 -12.07 15.85 -4.07
CA ASN A 342 -13.10 16.76 -4.58
C ASN A 342 -13.65 16.35 -5.95
N ARG A 343 -12.93 15.51 -6.74
CA ARG A 343 -13.44 14.91 -7.97
C ARG A 343 -14.67 14.01 -7.76
N PHE A 344 -14.94 13.63 -6.49
CA PHE A 344 -16.09 12.83 -6.10
C PHE A 344 -17.10 13.59 -5.19
N SER A 345 -16.97 14.90 -5.03
CA SER A 345 -17.87 15.71 -4.18
C SER A 345 -19.35 15.54 -4.55
N LYS A 346 -19.66 15.33 -5.83
CA LYS A 346 -21.04 15.07 -6.31
C LYS A 346 -21.63 13.73 -5.83
N LYS A 347 -20.85 12.88 -5.18
CA LYS A 347 -21.32 11.59 -4.60
C LYS A 347 -21.74 11.73 -3.13
N ILE A 348 -21.56 12.89 -2.53
CA ILE A 348 -22.02 13.18 -1.18
C ILE A 348 -23.55 13.19 -1.22
N ASN A 349 -24.19 12.46 -0.32
CA ASN A 349 -25.62 12.35 -0.15
C ASN A 349 -26.09 13.06 1.13
N ASP A 350 -27.41 13.13 1.34
CA ASP A 350 -28.01 13.81 2.48
C ASP A 350 -27.53 13.21 3.81
N GLU A 351 -27.35 11.89 3.91
CA GLU A 351 -26.83 11.22 5.11
C GLU A 351 -25.41 11.72 5.48
N ASN A 352 -24.55 11.93 4.47
CA ASN A 352 -23.21 12.48 4.69
C ASN A 352 -23.28 13.94 5.17
N ILE A 353 -24.24 14.72 4.63
CA ILE A 353 -24.45 16.12 5.02
C ILE A 353 -24.99 16.19 6.45
N ASP A 354 -26.00 15.39 6.77
CA ASP A 354 -26.59 15.32 8.11
C ASP A 354 -25.57 14.89 9.15
N TYR A 355 -24.73 13.90 8.80
CA TYR A 355 -23.64 13.49 9.69
C TYR A 355 -22.62 14.61 9.89
N ALA A 356 -22.21 15.30 8.81
CA ALA A 356 -21.27 16.42 8.91
C ALA A 356 -21.81 17.53 9.83
N ASN A 357 -23.09 17.88 9.70
CA ASN A 357 -23.75 18.85 10.56
C ASN A 357 -23.81 18.37 12.02
N SER A 358 -23.99 17.07 12.27
CA SER A 358 -24.04 16.51 13.64
C SER A 358 -22.69 16.56 14.35
N VAL A 359 -21.58 16.59 13.63
CA VAL A 359 -20.22 16.68 14.19
C VAL A 359 -19.94 18.12 14.66
N GLU A 360 -20.60 19.13 14.08
CA GLU A 360 -20.43 20.54 14.41
C GLU A 360 -21.23 20.99 15.66
N LEU A 361 -22.03 20.11 16.25
CA LEU A 361 -22.79 20.34 17.48
C LEU A 361 -22.06 19.85 18.73
#